data_e0ed5dec79a2a5972a4a68da6be3b835
#
_entry.id   e0ed5dec79a2a5972a4a68da6be3b835
#
_cell.length_a   1.000
_cell.length_b   1.000
_cell.length_c   1.000
_cell.angle_alpha   90.00
_cell.angle_beta   90.00
_cell.angle_gamma   90.00
#
_symmetry.space_group_name_H-M   'P 1'
#
loop_
_entity.id
_entity.type
_entity.pdbx_description
1 polymer ?
#
loop_
_entity_poly.entity_id
_entity_poly.type
_entity_poly.pdbx_seq_one_letter_code
_entity_poly.pdbx_strand_id
1 'polypeptide(L)' 'MAKEDLIEAEGEVIEALPNAMFKVKLDSGQIVLAHVSGKMRIHFIKIVPGDRVKVELSPYDLTRGRITYRY' A
#
# COMPACT_ATOMS: atom_id res chain seq x y z
N MET A 1 -14.11 -13.29 18.80
CA MET A 1 -12.75 -13.01 18.42
C MET A 1 -12.65 -11.66 17.72
N ALA A 2 -11.80 -10.88 18.19
CA ALA A 2 -11.68 -9.55 17.64
C ALA A 2 -11.00 -9.61 16.27
N LYS A 3 -11.61 -8.95 15.33
CA LYS A 3 -10.99 -8.77 14.07
C LYS A 3 -9.97 -7.65 14.18
N GLU A 4 -8.85 -7.85 13.58
CA GLU A 4 -7.83 -6.84 13.59
C GLU A 4 -8.31 -5.61 12.83
N ASP A 5 -8.19 -4.47 13.46
CA ASP A 5 -8.60 -3.21 12.83
C ASP A 5 -7.44 -2.70 12.00
N LEU A 6 -7.58 -2.74 10.68
CA LEU A 6 -6.57 -2.21 9.80
C LEU A 6 -6.76 -0.72 9.62
N ILE A 7 -5.66 -0.01 9.53
CA ILE A 7 -5.68 1.43 9.33
C ILE A 7 -5.58 1.69 7.84
N GLU A 8 -6.59 2.35 7.29
CA GLU A 8 -6.55 2.72 5.88
C GLU A 8 -5.92 4.08 5.71
N ALA A 9 -5.06 4.20 4.73
CA ALA A 9 -4.39 5.45 4.41
C ALA A 9 -4.27 5.56 2.91
N GLU A 10 -4.08 6.78 2.45
CA GLU A 10 -3.87 7.04 1.04
C GLU A 10 -2.55 7.73 0.83
N GLY A 11 -1.95 7.47 -0.31
CA GLY A 11 -0.70 8.09 -0.62
C GLY A 11 -0.33 7.92 -2.08
N GLU A 12 0.88 8.37 -2.38
CA GLU A 12 1.41 8.33 -3.74
C GLU A 12 2.59 7.36 -3.78
N VAL A 13 2.61 6.52 -4.81
CA VAL A 13 3.75 5.64 -5.04
C VAL A 13 4.92 6.48 -5.48
N ILE A 14 6.03 6.40 -4.76
CA ILE A 14 7.22 7.19 -5.08
C ILE A 14 8.34 6.35 -5.66
N GLU A 15 8.29 5.03 -5.47
CA GLU A 15 9.35 4.17 -5.99
C GLU A 15 8.83 2.76 -6.13
N ALA A 16 9.16 2.10 -7.23
CA ALA A 16 8.87 0.69 -7.44
C ALA A 16 10.10 -0.12 -7.05
N LEU A 17 9.89 -1.15 -6.26
CA LEU A 17 10.94 -2.02 -5.76
C LEU A 17 10.76 -3.44 -6.31
N PRO A 18 11.78 -4.28 -6.19
CA PRO A 18 11.63 -5.68 -6.60
C PRO A 18 10.54 -6.41 -5.83
N ASN A 19 10.06 -7.51 -6.39
CA ASN A 19 9.11 -8.41 -5.74
C ASN A 19 7.75 -7.76 -5.47
N ALA A 20 7.31 -6.90 -6.40
CA ALA A 20 6.00 -6.24 -6.31
C ALA A 20 5.86 -5.42 -5.03
N MET A 21 6.96 -4.83 -4.58
CA MET A 21 6.96 -3.93 -3.44
C MET A 21 7.06 -2.50 -3.92
N PHE A 22 6.53 -1.59 -3.12
CA PHE A 22 6.50 -0.18 -3.47
C PHE A 22 6.73 0.67 -2.25
N LYS A 23 7.42 1.81 -2.45
CA LYS A 23 7.45 2.84 -1.44
C LYS A 23 6.30 3.78 -1.70
N VAL A 24 5.49 4.00 -0.69
CA VAL A 24 4.33 4.88 -0.78
C VAL A 24 4.49 5.98 0.24
N LYS A 25 4.39 7.22 -0.22
CA LYS A 25 4.38 8.36 0.68
C LYS A 25 2.94 8.69 1.01
N LEU A 26 2.57 8.47 2.25
CA LEU A 26 1.22 8.73 2.70
C LEU A 26 0.95 10.23 2.76
N ASP A 27 -0.33 10.59 2.73
CA ASP A 27 -0.72 11.99 2.82
C ASP A 27 -0.23 12.63 4.11
N SER A 28 -0.02 11.83 5.15
CA SER A 28 0.54 12.33 6.41
C SER A 28 2.03 12.66 6.30
N GLY A 29 2.68 12.27 5.21
CA GLY A 29 4.10 12.48 5.02
C GLY A 29 4.96 11.26 5.32
N GLN A 30 4.39 10.26 5.95
CA GLN A 30 5.12 9.05 6.30
C GLN A 30 5.33 8.18 5.05
N ILE A 31 6.51 7.57 4.94
CA ILE A 31 6.81 6.65 3.86
C ILE A 31 6.71 5.23 4.40
N VAL A 32 5.95 4.40 3.69
CA VAL A 32 5.75 3.00 4.08
C VAL A 32 6.16 2.09 2.93
N LEU A 33 6.54 0.86 3.28
CA LEU A 33 6.75 -0.20 2.31
C LEU A 33 5.43 -0.94 2.13
N ALA A 34 4.99 -1.06 0.89
CA ALA A 34 3.71 -1.70 0.61
C ALA A 34 3.88 -2.77 -0.46
N HIS A 35 3.18 -3.87 -0.30
CA HIS A 35 3.10 -4.89 -1.34
C HIS A 35 1.70 -4.85 -1.94
N VAL A 36 1.56 -5.43 -3.13
CA VAL A 36 0.28 -5.45 -3.82
C VAL A 36 -0.55 -6.60 -3.26
N SER A 37 -1.84 -6.33 -3.00
CA SER A 37 -2.73 -7.38 -2.52
C SER A 37 -2.92 -8.44 -3.59
N GLY A 38 -3.27 -9.66 -3.16
CA GLY A 38 -3.50 -10.75 -4.09
C GLY A 38 -4.61 -10.44 -5.08
N LYS A 39 -5.64 -9.75 -4.62
CA LYS A 39 -6.76 -9.37 -5.50
C LYS A 39 -6.30 -8.47 -6.64
N MET A 40 -5.43 -7.52 -6.36
CA MET A 40 -4.92 -6.64 -7.40
C MET A 40 -4.01 -7.36 -8.36
N ARG A 41 -3.25 -8.34 -7.87
CA ARG A 41 -2.40 -9.16 -8.74
C ARG A 41 -3.23 -9.96 -9.73
N ILE A 42 -4.34 -10.52 -9.26
CA ILE A 42 -5.21 -11.31 -10.11
C ILE A 42 -5.75 -10.46 -11.25
N HIS A 43 -6.03 -9.21 -11.00
CA HIS A 43 -6.57 -8.31 -12.02
C HIS A 43 -5.48 -7.60 -12.81
N PHE A 44 -4.21 -7.95 -12.60
CA PHE A 44 -3.09 -7.38 -13.34
C PHE A 44 -3.04 -5.86 -13.30
N ILE A 45 -3.41 -5.29 -12.17
CA ILE A 45 -3.36 -3.84 -12.02
C ILE A 45 -1.91 -3.42 -11.90
N LYS A 46 -1.44 -2.63 -12.86
CA LYS A 46 -0.07 -2.17 -12.88
C LYS A 46 0.06 -0.90 -12.07
N ILE A 47 1.01 -0.87 -11.17
CA ILE A 47 1.26 0.28 -10.32
C ILE A 47 2.62 0.85 -10.67
N VAL A 48 2.67 2.14 -10.91
CA VAL A 48 3.91 2.85 -11.26
C VAL A 48 4.07 4.06 -10.36
N PRO A 49 5.31 4.58 -10.23
CA PRO A 49 5.51 5.80 -9.47
C PRO A 49 4.62 6.92 -9.99
N GLY A 50 4.06 7.67 -9.07
CA GLY A 50 3.10 8.71 -9.38
C GLY A 50 1.65 8.31 -9.21
N ASP A 51 1.38 7.01 -9.14
CA ASP A 51 0.02 6.53 -8.93
C ASP A 51 -0.43 6.79 -7.51
N ARG A 52 -1.69 7.12 -7.38
CA ARG A 52 -2.29 7.29 -6.07
C ARG A 52 -2.97 6.00 -5.66
N VAL A 53 -2.71 5.56 -4.44
CA VAL A 53 -3.16 4.26 -3.99
C VAL A 53 -3.72 4.35 -2.58
N LYS A 54 -4.54 3.34 -2.25
CA LYS A 54 -5.00 3.13 -0.88
C LYS A 54 -4.19 1.99 -0.30
N VAL A 55 -3.74 2.17 0.93
CA VAL A 55 -2.88 1.21 1.63
C VAL A 55 -3.55 0.84 2.94
N GLU A 56 -3.51 -0.44 3.29
CA GLU A 56 -3.92 -0.91 4.60
C GLU A 56 -2.68 -1.16 5.44
N LEU A 57 -2.67 -0.61 6.63
CA LEU A 57 -1.56 -0.75 7.58
C LEU A 57 -2.02 -1.52 8.79
N SER A 58 -1.13 -2.37 9.32
CA SER A 58 -1.39 -3.01 10.60
C SER A 58 -1.12 -2.00 11.71
N PRO A 59 -1.98 -1.94 12.74
CA PRO A 59 -1.68 -1.06 13.87
C PRO A 59 -0.42 -1.49 14.62
N TYR A 60 0.04 -2.71 14.40
CA TYR A 60 1.25 -3.20 15.05
C TYR A 60 2.51 -2.84 14.29
N ASP A 61 2.40 -2.45 13.03
CA ASP A 61 3.57 -2.07 12.24
C ASP A 61 3.13 -1.06 11.17
N LEU A 62 3.25 0.20 11.50
CA LEU A 62 2.81 1.28 10.62
C LEU A 62 3.81 1.61 9.52
N THR A 63 4.92 0.85 9.45
CA THR A 63 5.92 1.07 8.40
C THR A 63 5.70 0.18 7.20
N ARG A 64 4.78 -0.77 7.29
CA ARG A 64 4.48 -1.71 6.21
C ARG A 64 2.99 -1.76 5.98
N GLY A 65 2.63 -1.96 4.71
CA GLY A 65 1.24 -2.04 4.38
C GLY A 65 0.99 -2.86 3.14
N ARG A 66 -0.26 -2.87 2.73
CA ARG A 66 -0.70 -3.59 1.56
C ARG A 66 -1.53 -2.65 0.71
N ILE A 67 -1.18 -2.55 -0.57
CA ILE A 67 -1.95 -1.73 -1.52
C ILE A 67 -3.20 -2.50 -1.88
N THR A 68 -4.36 -1.90 -1.63
CA THR A 68 -5.65 -2.54 -1.87
C THR A 68 -6.43 -1.88 -2.99
N TYR A 69 -6.01 -0.70 -3.42
CA TYR A 69 -6.74 0.02 -4.44
C TYR A 69 -5.84 1.05 -5.12
N ARG A 70 -6.02 1.22 -6.42
CA ARG A 70 -5.32 2.25 -7.19
C ARG A 70 -6.38 3.18 -7.76
N TYR A 71 -6.23 4.45 -7.51
CA TYR A 71 -7.18 5.46 -7.99
C TYR A 71 -6.99 5.83 -9.46
#